data_19f3e03093966d259e46187ab3c93054
#
_entry.id   19f3e03093966d259e46187ab3c93054
#
_cell.length_a   1.000
_cell.length_b   1.000
_cell.length_c   1.000
_cell.angle_alpha   90.00
_cell.angle_beta   90.00
_cell.angle_gamma   90.00
#
_symmetry.space_group_name_H-M   'P 1'
#
loop_
_entity.id
_entity.type
_entity.pdbx_description
1 polymer ?
#
loop_
_entity_poly.entity_id
_entity_poly.type
_entity_poly.pdbx_seq_one_letter_code
_entity_poly.pdbx_strand_id
1 'polypeptide(L)'
;MSTYAPFAKPLYVMLKPVGAVCNLACDYCYYLEKSKLYRDNPKHVMSEELLEKFIEEYINSQTMPQVLFTWHGGETLMRPLSFYKRAMELQKKYANGRTIDNCIQTNGTLLTDEWCRFFKENNWLVGVSIDGPQEFHDEYRKNKQGKPSFVKVMQGINLLKKHGVEWNGMAVVNDYNADYPLDFYNFFKEIGCHYIQFAPIVERIAHHGDGRHLASLADKEKSTQLADFSVTPEQWGDFLCALFDEWVKQDVGTYYIQLFDSTLANLIGEQPGVCSMAKTCGHAGVMEFNGDVYACDHFVFPEYKLGNIHQNTLVEMMYGERQQAFGLMKQQSLPTQCRECEWLFACNGECPKNRFARTADGEPGLNYLCAGYHKFFSHAAPYMDFMKNELMNQRPPANIMEAIRNNAIKP
;
A
#
# COMPACT_ATOMS: atom_id res chain seq x y z
N MET A 1 6.69 28.29 18.51
CA MET A 1 5.33 28.10 17.96
C MET A 1 5.48 27.54 16.57
N SER A 2 5.15 26.29 16.37
CA SER A 2 5.14 25.68 15.02
C SER A 2 4.01 26.34 14.23
N THR A 3 4.36 27.15 13.23
CA THR A 3 3.39 27.70 12.28
C THR A 3 3.03 26.57 11.31
N TYR A 4 1.98 25.83 11.63
CA TYR A 4 1.37 24.94 10.65
C TYR A 4 0.96 25.78 9.44
N ALA A 5 1.48 25.44 8.27
CA ALA A 5 1.09 26.16 7.06
C ALA A 5 -0.44 25.99 6.87
N PRO A 6 -1.20 27.07 6.65
CA PRO A 6 -2.66 27.01 6.55
C PRO A 6 -3.17 26.16 5.38
N PHE A 7 -2.27 25.68 4.52
CA PHE A 7 -2.53 24.81 3.38
C PHE A 7 -1.79 23.47 3.51
N ALA A 8 -1.58 22.99 4.73
CA ALA A 8 -1.04 21.66 4.97
C ALA A 8 -1.85 20.59 4.21
N LYS A 9 -1.16 19.58 3.67
CA LYS A 9 -1.80 18.43 3.03
C LYS A 9 -2.81 17.80 3.99
N PRO A 10 -3.90 17.17 3.48
CA PRO A 10 -4.86 16.49 4.34
C PRO A 10 -4.15 15.51 5.27
N LEU A 11 -4.55 15.51 6.52
CA LEU A 11 -4.05 14.54 7.49
C LEU A 11 -4.61 13.17 7.12
N TYR A 12 -3.74 12.16 7.04
CA TYR A 12 -4.14 10.80 6.74
C TYR A 12 -3.55 9.83 7.77
N VAL A 13 -4.43 9.12 8.47
CA VAL A 13 -4.06 8.11 9.45
C VAL A 13 -4.91 6.86 9.24
N MET A 14 -4.25 5.75 8.94
CA MET A 14 -4.86 4.44 8.79
C MET A 14 -5.15 3.83 10.17
N LEU A 15 -6.29 3.19 10.34
CA LEU A 15 -6.66 2.53 11.60
C LEU A 15 -6.40 1.03 11.56
N LYS A 16 -5.89 0.52 12.68
CA LYS A 16 -5.68 -0.90 12.95
C LYS A 16 -6.56 -1.38 14.14
N PRO A 17 -7.89 -1.58 13.96
CA PRO A 17 -8.81 -1.87 15.06
C PRO A 17 -8.53 -3.18 15.81
N VAL A 18 -7.77 -4.08 15.19
CA VAL A 18 -7.34 -5.38 15.73
C VAL A 18 -5.82 -5.52 15.80
N GLY A 19 -5.07 -4.44 15.54
CA GLY A 19 -3.62 -4.51 15.44
C GLY A 19 -3.17 -5.55 14.43
N ALA A 20 -2.24 -6.40 14.83
CA ALA A 20 -1.69 -7.47 13.99
C ALA A 20 -2.48 -8.79 14.01
N VAL A 21 -3.61 -8.86 14.72
CA VAL A 21 -4.40 -10.10 14.83
C VAL A 21 -5.04 -10.42 13.47
N CYS A 22 -4.80 -11.64 12.98
CA CYS A 22 -5.31 -12.14 11.71
C CYS A 22 -5.75 -13.59 11.85
N ASN A 23 -6.71 -14.01 11.04
CA ASN A 23 -7.11 -15.43 10.91
C ASN A 23 -6.21 -16.21 9.93
N LEU A 24 -5.41 -15.51 9.12
CA LEU A 24 -4.36 -16.10 8.29
C LEU A 24 -2.97 -15.98 8.95
N ALA A 25 -1.99 -16.70 8.41
CA ALA A 25 -0.59 -16.65 8.77
C ALA A 25 0.24 -16.74 7.48
N CYS A 26 0.13 -15.69 6.64
CA CYS A 26 0.87 -15.61 5.39
C CYS A 26 2.38 -15.56 5.67
N ASP A 27 3.17 -16.35 4.96
CA ASP A 27 4.60 -16.54 5.25
C ASP A 27 5.42 -15.25 5.11
N TYR A 28 5.01 -14.35 4.23
CA TYR A 28 5.67 -13.05 4.00
C TYR A 28 5.08 -11.89 4.80
N CYS A 29 4.09 -12.10 5.68
CA CYS A 29 3.38 -11.01 6.34
C CYS A 29 4.26 -10.25 7.33
N TYR A 30 4.70 -9.06 6.93
CA TYR A 30 5.52 -8.18 7.79
C TYR A 30 4.77 -7.67 9.03
N TYR A 31 3.43 -7.76 9.04
CA TYR A 31 2.63 -7.17 10.10
C TYR A 31 2.36 -8.13 11.27
N LEU A 32 2.34 -9.45 11.05
CA LEU A 32 2.04 -10.43 12.11
C LEU A 32 2.98 -10.31 13.32
N GLU A 33 4.24 -10.00 13.08
CA GLU A 33 5.24 -9.85 14.16
C GLU A 33 5.01 -8.62 15.03
N LYS A 34 4.23 -7.61 14.57
CA LYS A 34 3.92 -6.41 15.33
C LYS A 34 3.09 -6.72 16.59
N SER A 35 2.45 -7.89 16.66
CA SER A 35 1.82 -8.39 17.89
C SER A 35 2.80 -8.48 19.07
N LYS A 36 4.09 -8.69 18.80
CA LYS A 36 5.14 -8.78 19.81
C LYS A 36 5.37 -7.45 20.55
N LEU A 37 5.02 -6.30 19.92
CA LEU A 37 5.12 -4.96 20.53
C LEU A 37 4.10 -4.75 21.65
N TYR A 38 3.04 -5.56 21.70
CA TYR A 38 1.88 -5.37 22.58
C TYR A 38 1.60 -6.62 23.44
N ARG A 39 2.64 -7.29 23.91
CA ARG A 39 2.52 -8.53 24.71
C ARG A 39 1.67 -8.35 25.99
N ASP A 40 1.71 -7.15 26.55
CA ASP A 40 0.98 -6.81 27.78
C ASP A 40 -0.52 -6.53 27.52
N ASN A 41 -0.94 -6.41 26.25
CA ASN A 41 -2.33 -6.23 25.86
C ASN A 41 -2.77 -7.27 24.83
N PRO A 42 -2.96 -8.53 25.24
CA PRO A 42 -3.17 -9.66 24.32
C PRO A 42 -4.51 -9.63 23.56
N LYS A 43 -5.47 -8.78 23.97
CA LYS A 43 -6.78 -8.71 23.30
C LYS A 43 -6.70 -8.00 21.95
N HIS A 44 -5.74 -7.09 21.76
CA HIS A 44 -5.56 -6.33 20.51
C HIS A 44 -6.87 -5.80 19.91
N VAL A 45 -7.72 -5.19 20.76
CA VAL A 45 -9.05 -4.73 20.38
C VAL A 45 -9.19 -3.26 20.73
N MET A 46 -9.49 -2.43 19.72
CA MET A 46 -9.81 -1.01 19.91
C MET A 46 -11.11 -0.87 20.70
N SER A 47 -11.11 -0.04 21.76
CA SER A 47 -12.31 0.25 22.52
C SER A 47 -13.25 1.23 21.78
N GLU A 48 -14.51 1.28 22.18
CA GLU A 48 -15.45 2.24 21.59
C GLU A 48 -15.10 3.68 21.96
N GLU A 49 -14.58 3.92 23.17
CA GLU A 49 -14.13 5.24 23.60
C GLU A 49 -12.95 5.74 22.75
N LEU A 50 -12.01 4.85 22.44
CA LEU A 50 -10.89 5.20 21.57
C LEU A 50 -11.35 5.43 20.13
N LEU A 51 -12.30 4.61 19.63
CA LEU A 51 -12.91 4.81 18.32
C LEU A 51 -13.58 6.18 18.21
N GLU A 52 -14.41 6.54 19.20
CA GLU A 52 -15.09 7.85 19.22
C GLU A 52 -14.09 9.00 19.28
N LYS A 53 -13.10 8.93 20.17
CA LYS A 53 -12.03 9.93 20.28
C LYS A 53 -11.29 10.11 18.95
N PHE A 54 -10.91 9.01 18.30
CA PHE A 54 -10.22 9.09 17.02
C PHE A 54 -11.10 9.74 15.94
N ILE A 55 -12.35 9.30 15.80
CA ILE A 55 -13.25 9.80 14.75
C ILE A 55 -13.49 11.30 14.93
N GLU A 56 -13.78 11.75 16.14
CA GLU A 56 -13.98 13.16 16.45
C GLU A 56 -12.74 13.98 16.10
N GLU A 57 -11.59 13.57 16.59
CA GLU A 57 -10.34 14.30 16.39
C GLU A 57 -9.89 14.26 14.91
N TYR A 58 -10.00 13.10 14.25
CA TYR A 58 -9.60 12.94 12.86
C TYR A 58 -10.42 13.82 11.92
N ILE A 59 -11.74 13.88 12.09
CA ILE A 59 -12.62 14.74 11.30
C ILE A 59 -12.33 16.22 11.57
N ASN A 60 -12.19 16.60 12.85
CA ASN A 60 -11.94 17.99 13.25
C ASN A 60 -10.57 18.51 12.79
N SER A 61 -9.60 17.61 12.63
CA SER A 61 -8.24 17.93 12.13
C SER A 61 -8.16 18.13 10.61
N GLN A 62 -9.21 17.79 9.87
CA GLN A 62 -9.20 17.90 8.41
C GLN A 62 -9.48 19.31 7.93
N THR A 63 -8.75 19.74 6.91
CA THR A 63 -8.94 21.01 6.23
C THR A 63 -9.77 20.88 4.95
N MET A 64 -9.97 19.65 4.46
CA MET A 64 -10.70 19.37 3.22
C MET A 64 -12.16 19.03 3.49
N PRO A 65 -13.06 19.28 2.52
CA PRO A 65 -14.48 18.94 2.64
C PRO A 65 -14.76 17.44 2.60
N GLN A 66 -13.80 16.63 2.12
CA GLN A 66 -13.89 15.18 2.02
C GLN A 66 -12.89 14.52 2.96
N VAL A 67 -13.33 13.55 3.75
CA VAL A 67 -12.52 12.83 4.75
C VAL A 67 -12.59 11.34 4.46
N LEU A 68 -11.43 10.74 4.19
CA LEU A 68 -11.30 9.31 3.93
C LEU A 68 -10.84 8.58 5.20
N PHE A 69 -11.62 7.59 5.62
CA PHE A 69 -11.25 6.62 6.64
C PHE A 69 -10.72 5.35 5.99
N THR A 70 -9.53 4.91 6.39
CA THR A 70 -8.93 3.66 5.93
C THR A 70 -8.79 2.68 7.07
N TRP A 71 -9.50 1.56 6.95
CA TRP A 71 -9.54 0.48 7.91
C TRP A 71 -8.61 -0.64 7.46
N HIS A 72 -7.61 -0.92 8.26
CA HIS A 72 -6.59 -1.91 7.95
C HIS A 72 -6.22 -2.71 9.22
N GLY A 73 -5.23 -3.59 9.17
CA GLY A 73 -4.77 -4.32 10.34
C GLY A 73 -4.18 -5.67 9.96
N GLY A 74 -4.30 -6.63 10.87
CA GLY A 74 -4.14 -8.03 10.56
C GLY A 74 -5.31 -8.45 9.65
N GLU A 75 -6.46 -8.74 10.24
CA GLU A 75 -7.71 -8.89 9.46
C GLU A 75 -8.82 -8.04 10.08
N THR A 76 -9.22 -7.00 9.37
CA THR A 76 -10.19 -6.01 9.84
C THR A 76 -11.57 -6.61 10.14
N LEU A 77 -12.02 -7.60 9.35
CA LEU A 77 -13.31 -8.25 9.53
C LEU A 77 -13.36 -9.20 10.76
N MET A 78 -12.27 -9.33 11.51
CA MET A 78 -12.30 -9.94 12.85
C MET A 78 -12.98 -9.04 13.88
N ARG A 79 -13.13 -7.73 13.61
CA ARG A 79 -14.09 -6.89 14.36
C ARG A 79 -15.51 -7.20 13.89
N PRO A 80 -16.49 -7.28 14.80
CA PRO A 80 -17.87 -7.54 14.40
C PRO A 80 -18.43 -6.34 13.61
N LEU A 81 -19.41 -6.61 12.75
CA LEU A 81 -20.07 -5.59 11.93
C LEU A 81 -20.67 -4.44 12.78
N SER A 82 -21.11 -4.73 14.01
CA SER A 82 -21.61 -3.72 14.95
C SER A 82 -20.59 -2.62 15.25
N PHE A 83 -19.30 -2.95 15.28
CA PHE A 83 -18.24 -1.95 15.46
C PHE A 83 -18.21 -0.95 14.31
N TYR A 84 -18.33 -1.39 13.07
CA TYR A 84 -18.34 -0.51 11.89
C TYR A 84 -19.66 0.26 11.74
N LYS A 85 -20.79 -0.34 12.14
CA LYS A 85 -22.05 0.40 12.26
C LYS A 85 -21.91 1.54 13.28
N ARG A 86 -21.29 1.28 14.43
CA ARG A 86 -20.98 2.31 15.43
C ARG A 86 -20.03 3.38 14.88
N ALA A 87 -19.01 2.99 14.13
CA ALA A 87 -18.12 3.95 13.48
C ALA A 87 -18.88 4.89 12.52
N MET A 88 -19.81 4.36 11.73
CA MET A 88 -20.66 5.16 10.84
C MET A 88 -21.55 6.16 11.59
N GLU A 89 -22.14 5.75 12.72
CA GLU A 89 -22.92 6.64 13.59
C GLU A 89 -22.06 7.79 14.12
N LEU A 90 -20.85 7.49 14.57
CA LEU A 90 -19.90 8.48 15.08
C LEU A 90 -19.41 9.41 13.97
N GLN A 91 -19.06 8.87 12.80
CA GLN A 91 -18.71 9.66 11.63
C GLN A 91 -19.82 10.65 11.27
N LYS A 92 -21.08 10.20 11.24
CA LYS A 92 -22.25 11.06 11.01
C LYS A 92 -22.39 12.14 12.08
N LYS A 93 -22.18 11.77 13.36
CA LYS A 93 -22.27 12.70 14.51
C LYS A 93 -21.27 13.85 14.37
N TYR A 94 -20.04 13.55 13.95
CA TYR A 94 -18.94 14.52 13.91
C TYR A 94 -18.65 15.09 12.51
N ALA A 95 -19.40 14.71 11.46
CA ALA A 95 -19.13 15.09 10.07
C ALA A 95 -19.00 16.60 9.83
N ASN A 96 -19.75 17.42 10.56
CA ASN A 96 -19.73 18.91 10.46
C ASN A 96 -19.85 19.41 8.99
N GLY A 97 -20.73 18.76 8.19
CA GLY A 97 -20.94 19.10 6.77
C GLY A 97 -19.92 18.53 5.81
N ARG A 98 -18.95 17.74 6.28
CA ARG A 98 -17.98 17.04 5.41
C ARG A 98 -18.56 15.76 4.83
N THR A 99 -18.11 15.40 3.64
CA THR A 99 -18.35 14.08 3.05
C THR A 99 -17.38 13.07 3.68
N ILE A 100 -17.91 11.94 4.15
CA ILE A 100 -17.10 10.89 4.77
C ILE A 100 -17.10 9.67 3.85
N ASP A 101 -15.91 9.26 3.43
CA ASP A 101 -15.67 8.04 2.67
C ASP A 101 -14.98 7.00 3.54
N ASN A 102 -15.23 5.74 3.24
CA ASN A 102 -14.61 4.61 3.93
C ASN A 102 -14.03 3.62 2.94
N CYS A 103 -12.80 3.18 3.19
CA CYS A 103 -12.21 2.04 2.53
C CYS A 103 -11.67 1.04 3.55
N ILE A 104 -11.77 -0.24 3.23
CA ILE A 104 -11.35 -1.32 4.11
C ILE A 104 -10.48 -2.32 3.34
N GLN A 105 -9.36 -2.70 3.94
CA GLN A 105 -8.50 -3.77 3.41
C GLN A 105 -8.78 -5.07 4.16
N THR A 106 -9.04 -6.14 3.41
CA THR A 106 -9.33 -7.47 3.97
C THR A 106 -8.66 -8.58 3.16
N ASN A 107 -8.40 -9.70 3.81
CA ASN A 107 -8.02 -10.93 3.12
C ASN A 107 -9.21 -11.64 2.43
N GLY A 108 -10.41 -11.11 2.56
CA GLY A 108 -11.62 -11.59 1.89
C GLY A 108 -12.25 -12.86 2.45
N THR A 109 -11.56 -13.61 3.33
CA THR A 109 -12.02 -14.94 3.79
C THR A 109 -13.19 -14.90 4.77
N LEU A 110 -13.49 -13.75 5.35
CA LEU A 110 -14.57 -13.53 6.34
C LEU A 110 -15.76 -12.76 5.77
N LEU A 111 -15.75 -12.44 4.49
CA LEU A 111 -16.88 -11.79 3.82
C LEU A 111 -18.13 -12.65 3.85
N THR A 112 -19.26 -12.03 4.11
CA THR A 112 -20.61 -12.65 4.12
C THR A 112 -21.60 -11.76 3.38
N ASP A 113 -22.79 -12.27 3.07
CA ASP A 113 -23.87 -11.46 2.48
C ASP A 113 -24.24 -10.24 3.35
N GLU A 114 -24.14 -10.35 4.69
CA GLU A 114 -24.41 -9.22 5.59
C GLU A 114 -23.34 -8.12 5.46
N TRP A 115 -22.05 -8.49 5.41
CA TRP A 115 -20.95 -7.57 5.16
C TRP A 115 -21.09 -6.85 3.82
N CYS A 116 -21.39 -7.61 2.76
CA CYS A 116 -21.51 -7.04 1.42
C CYS A 116 -22.71 -6.09 1.29
N ARG A 117 -23.83 -6.39 1.92
CA ARG A 117 -24.95 -5.44 2.00
C ARG A 117 -24.55 -4.16 2.71
N PHE A 118 -23.92 -4.27 3.86
CA PHE A 118 -23.44 -3.10 4.60
C PHE A 118 -22.50 -2.24 3.77
N PHE A 119 -21.53 -2.82 3.10
CA PHE A 119 -20.60 -2.09 2.26
C PHE A 119 -21.30 -1.39 1.09
N LYS A 120 -22.24 -2.09 0.44
CA LYS A 120 -22.99 -1.51 -0.68
C LYS A 120 -23.89 -0.36 -0.25
N GLU A 121 -24.63 -0.53 0.83
CA GLU A 121 -25.56 0.49 1.37
C GLU A 121 -24.85 1.76 1.82
N ASN A 122 -23.60 1.65 2.23
CA ASN A 122 -22.79 2.75 2.75
C ASN A 122 -21.67 3.21 1.80
N ASN A 123 -21.63 2.72 0.56
CA ASN A 123 -20.65 3.07 -0.48
C ASN A 123 -19.19 2.88 -0.04
N TRP A 124 -18.90 1.78 0.65
CA TRP A 124 -17.53 1.46 1.03
C TRP A 124 -16.75 0.88 -0.16
N LEU A 125 -15.47 1.27 -0.26
CA LEU A 125 -14.51 0.62 -1.15
C LEU A 125 -13.83 -0.54 -0.39
N VAL A 126 -13.81 -1.72 -0.99
CA VAL A 126 -13.22 -2.93 -0.38
C VAL A 126 -11.97 -3.35 -1.15
N GLY A 127 -10.80 -3.21 -0.53
CA GLY A 127 -9.55 -3.79 -1.01
C GLY A 127 -9.47 -5.27 -0.61
N VAL A 128 -9.29 -6.15 -1.58
CA VAL A 128 -9.16 -7.59 -1.32
C VAL A 128 -7.74 -8.05 -1.63
N SER A 129 -7.12 -8.71 -0.65
CA SER A 129 -5.78 -9.27 -0.82
C SER A 129 -5.84 -10.59 -1.58
N ILE A 130 -5.29 -10.62 -2.81
CA ILE A 130 -5.21 -11.83 -3.66
C ILE A 130 -3.99 -11.74 -4.58
N ASP A 131 -3.18 -12.80 -4.65
CA ASP A 131 -1.85 -12.76 -5.29
C ASP A 131 -1.82 -13.43 -6.68
N GLY A 132 -2.96 -13.53 -7.35
CA GLY A 132 -3.08 -14.18 -8.65
C GLY A 132 -3.85 -15.51 -8.60
N PRO A 133 -3.61 -16.42 -9.56
CA PRO A 133 -4.18 -17.76 -9.60
C PRO A 133 -3.99 -18.56 -8.29
N GLN A 134 -4.74 -19.63 -8.13
CA GLN A 134 -4.75 -20.41 -6.89
C GLN A 134 -3.35 -20.85 -6.45
N GLU A 135 -2.55 -21.35 -7.36
CA GLU A 135 -1.18 -21.82 -7.07
C GLU A 135 -0.27 -20.70 -6.56
N PHE A 136 -0.36 -19.48 -7.12
CA PHE A 136 0.42 -18.33 -6.67
C PHE A 136 -0.05 -17.85 -5.28
N HIS A 137 -1.36 -17.77 -5.12
CA HIS A 137 -1.95 -17.30 -3.86
C HIS A 137 -1.68 -18.27 -2.70
N ASP A 138 -1.90 -19.55 -2.92
CA ASP A 138 -1.82 -20.57 -1.87
C ASP A 138 -0.37 -20.96 -1.50
N GLU A 139 0.63 -20.52 -2.30
CA GLU A 139 2.05 -20.69 -1.95
C GLU A 139 2.38 -20.02 -0.61
N TYR A 140 1.94 -18.79 -0.41
CA TYR A 140 2.28 -18.00 0.78
C TYR A 140 1.08 -17.58 1.64
N ARG A 141 -0.13 -17.49 1.09
CA ARG A 141 -1.32 -17.07 1.87
C ARG A 141 -2.05 -18.25 2.47
N LYS A 142 -1.56 -18.69 3.60
CA LYS A 142 -2.08 -19.86 4.35
C LYS A 142 -2.75 -19.41 5.65
N ASN A 143 -3.66 -20.23 6.15
CA ASN A 143 -4.21 -20.03 7.49
C ASN A 143 -3.22 -20.50 8.57
N LYS A 144 -3.56 -20.29 9.85
CA LYS A 144 -2.73 -20.69 11.01
C LYS A 144 -2.46 -22.20 11.11
N GLN A 145 -3.15 -23.02 10.32
CA GLN A 145 -2.98 -24.48 10.25
C GLN A 145 -2.20 -24.89 8.98
N GLY A 146 -1.65 -23.93 8.24
CA GLY A 146 -0.93 -24.17 6.99
C GLY A 146 -1.84 -24.54 5.80
N LYS A 147 -3.17 -24.36 5.91
CA LYS A 147 -4.10 -24.69 4.83
C LYS A 147 -4.26 -23.51 3.86
N PRO A 148 -4.46 -23.78 2.56
CA PRO A 148 -4.69 -22.77 1.53
C PRO A 148 -5.91 -21.90 1.79
N SER A 149 -5.91 -20.68 1.29
CA SER A 149 -6.98 -19.68 1.51
C SER A 149 -7.71 -19.24 0.25
N PHE A 150 -7.19 -19.51 -0.96
CA PHE A 150 -7.70 -19.04 -2.23
C PHE A 150 -9.21 -19.24 -2.43
N VAL A 151 -9.71 -20.45 -2.20
CA VAL A 151 -11.13 -20.76 -2.40
C VAL A 151 -12.04 -19.86 -1.56
N LYS A 152 -11.64 -19.57 -0.31
CA LYS A 152 -12.41 -18.69 0.58
C LYS A 152 -12.33 -17.23 0.12
N VAL A 153 -11.19 -16.79 -0.36
CA VAL A 153 -11.03 -15.43 -0.91
C VAL A 153 -11.92 -15.25 -2.14
N MET A 154 -11.92 -16.23 -3.06
CA MET A 154 -12.78 -16.19 -4.25
C MET A 154 -14.28 -16.23 -3.90
N GLN A 155 -14.67 -16.97 -2.86
CA GLN A 155 -16.05 -16.90 -2.34
C GLN A 155 -16.39 -15.47 -1.88
N GLY A 156 -15.47 -14.81 -1.15
CA GLY A 156 -15.63 -13.42 -0.74
C GLY A 156 -15.74 -12.45 -1.92
N ILE A 157 -14.86 -12.55 -2.93
CA ILE A 157 -14.93 -11.74 -4.15
C ILE A 157 -16.25 -11.96 -4.88
N ASN A 158 -16.73 -13.19 -5.01
CA ASN A 158 -18.02 -13.48 -5.65
C ASN A 158 -19.20 -12.87 -4.87
N LEU A 159 -19.13 -12.78 -3.54
CA LEU A 159 -20.13 -12.07 -2.74
C LEU A 159 -20.08 -10.56 -2.99
N LEU A 160 -18.91 -9.93 -3.06
CA LEU A 160 -18.79 -8.52 -3.42
C LEU A 160 -19.41 -8.24 -4.79
N LYS A 161 -19.09 -9.06 -5.79
CA LYS A 161 -19.66 -8.96 -7.14
C LYS A 161 -21.19 -9.16 -7.14
N LYS A 162 -21.69 -10.15 -6.43
CA LYS A 162 -23.14 -10.44 -6.28
C LYS A 162 -23.90 -9.23 -5.74
N HIS A 163 -23.32 -8.52 -4.78
CA HIS A 163 -23.95 -7.35 -4.15
C HIS A 163 -23.59 -6.01 -4.84
N GLY A 164 -22.77 -6.02 -5.88
CA GLY A 164 -22.35 -4.83 -6.61
C GLY A 164 -21.53 -3.87 -5.73
N VAL A 165 -20.74 -4.40 -4.80
CA VAL A 165 -19.81 -3.60 -3.97
C VAL A 165 -18.61 -3.19 -4.81
N GLU A 166 -18.19 -1.93 -4.68
CA GLU A 166 -16.94 -1.46 -5.29
C GLU A 166 -15.74 -2.11 -4.60
N TRP A 167 -14.85 -2.69 -5.40
CA TRP A 167 -13.68 -3.37 -4.87
C TRP A 167 -12.46 -3.25 -5.77
N ASN A 168 -11.28 -3.39 -5.19
CA ASN A 168 -10.00 -3.49 -5.88
C ASN A 168 -9.21 -4.72 -5.42
N GLY A 169 -8.31 -5.20 -6.27
CA GLY A 169 -7.36 -6.25 -5.94
C GLY A 169 -6.05 -5.68 -5.46
N MET A 170 -5.55 -6.19 -4.32
CA MET A 170 -4.21 -5.92 -3.84
C MET A 170 -3.40 -7.21 -3.80
N ALA A 171 -2.29 -7.25 -4.52
CA ALA A 171 -1.43 -8.41 -4.61
C ALA A 171 -0.01 -8.11 -4.10
N VAL A 172 0.64 -9.17 -3.66
CA VAL A 172 2.08 -9.19 -3.39
C VAL A 172 2.77 -9.91 -4.52
N VAL A 173 3.75 -9.25 -5.16
CA VAL A 173 4.65 -9.89 -6.12
C VAL A 173 5.86 -10.41 -5.36
N ASN A 174 6.09 -11.71 -5.46
CA ASN A 174 7.09 -12.48 -4.73
C ASN A 174 7.98 -13.27 -5.69
N ASP A 175 8.94 -14.01 -5.17
CA ASP A 175 9.89 -14.83 -5.95
C ASP A 175 9.21 -15.85 -6.88
N TYR A 176 8.01 -16.35 -6.51
CA TYR A 176 7.31 -17.37 -7.27
C TYR A 176 6.43 -16.76 -8.39
N ASN A 177 5.51 -15.83 -8.06
CA ASN A 177 4.58 -15.30 -9.04
C ASN A 177 5.20 -14.27 -10.01
N ALA A 178 6.36 -13.70 -9.65
CA ALA A 178 7.07 -12.74 -10.51
C ALA A 178 7.52 -13.33 -11.85
N ASP A 179 7.70 -14.64 -11.94
CA ASP A 179 8.10 -15.34 -13.16
C ASP A 179 6.92 -15.56 -14.14
N TYR A 180 5.68 -15.24 -13.70
CA TYR A 180 4.45 -15.49 -14.47
C TYR A 180 3.58 -14.23 -14.63
N PRO A 181 4.13 -13.12 -15.17
CA PRO A 181 3.43 -11.82 -15.22
C PRO A 181 2.10 -11.85 -15.98
N LEU A 182 2.03 -12.62 -17.09
CA LEU A 182 0.81 -12.68 -17.90
C LEU A 182 -0.27 -13.55 -17.26
N ASP A 183 0.09 -14.67 -16.64
CA ASP A 183 -0.86 -15.49 -15.88
C ASP A 183 -1.42 -14.70 -14.69
N PHE A 184 -0.55 -13.96 -13.99
CA PHE A 184 -0.93 -13.03 -12.95
C PHE A 184 -1.94 -11.99 -13.46
N TYR A 185 -1.63 -11.29 -14.55
CA TYR A 185 -2.47 -10.23 -15.08
C TYR A 185 -3.81 -10.74 -15.65
N ASN A 186 -3.76 -11.81 -16.44
CA ASN A 186 -4.96 -12.41 -17.02
C ASN A 186 -5.93 -12.91 -15.94
N PHE A 187 -5.42 -13.43 -14.84
CA PHE A 187 -6.26 -13.82 -13.70
C PHE A 187 -7.10 -12.63 -13.19
N PHE A 188 -6.51 -11.44 -13.00
CA PHE A 188 -7.25 -10.26 -12.57
C PHE A 188 -8.31 -9.84 -13.59
N LYS A 189 -8.03 -9.98 -14.89
CA LYS A 189 -9.01 -9.74 -15.97
C LYS A 189 -10.15 -10.75 -15.89
N GLU A 190 -9.86 -12.02 -15.70
CA GLU A 190 -10.86 -13.10 -15.60
C GLU A 190 -11.80 -12.92 -14.42
N ILE A 191 -11.31 -12.53 -13.28
CA ILE A 191 -12.14 -12.25 -12.10
C ILE A 191 -12.85 -10.89 -12.17
N GLY A 192 -12.62 -10.10 -13.22
CA GLY A 192 -13.23 -8.77 -13.42
C GLY A 192 -12.73 -7.72 -12.44
N CYS A 193 -11.46 -7.77 -12.06
CA CYS A 193 -10.83 -6.76 -11.23
C CYS A 193 -10.24 -5.66 -12.10
N HIS A 194 -10.90 -4.51 -12.17
CA HIS A 194 -10.45 -3.39 -13.01
C HIS A 194 -9.41 -2.50 -12.35
N TYR A 195 -9.28 -2.52 -11.02
CA TYR A 195 -8.33 -1.72 -10.26
C TYR A 195 -7.37 -2.64 -9.53
N ILE A 196 -6.11 -2.64 -9.98
CA ILE A 196 -5.08 -3.56 -9.51
C ILE A 196 -3.98 -2.77 -8.83
N GLN A 197 -3.73 -3.12 -7.57
CA GLN A 197 -2.55 -2.70 -6.83
C GLN A 197 -1.65 -3.91 -6.62
N PHE A 198 -0.37 -3.75 -6.82
CA PHE A 198 0.59 -4.76 -6.43
C PHE A 198 1.86 -4.12 -5.90
N ALA A 199 2.49 -4.79 -4.97
CA ALA A 199 3.73 -4.36 -4.35
C ALA A 199 4.74 -5.51 -4.37
N PRO A 200 6.01 -5.22 -4.72
CA PRO A 200 7.07 -6.21 -4.61
C PRO A 200 7.33 -6.49 -3.13
N ILE A 201 7.38 -7.76 -2.75
CA ILE A 201 7.82 -8.11 -1.41
C ILE A 201 9.34 -8.21 -1.38
N VAL A 202 9.93 -7.44 -0.48
CA VAL A 202 11.35 -7.48 -0.18
C VAL A 202 11.48 -7.38 1.34
N GLU A 203 11.84 -8.48 1.98
CA GLU A 203 12.02 -8.54 3.42
C GLU A 203 13.42 -9.03 3.77
N ARG A 204 13.99 -8.46 4.82
CA ARG A 204 15.21 -8.96 5.43
C ARG A 204 14.90 -9.63 6.74
N ILE A 205 15.64 -10.66 7.05
CA ILE A 205 15.51 -11.41 8.28
C ILE A 205 16.74 -11.18 9.12
N ALA A 206 16.52 -10.73 10.35
CA ALA A 206 17.54 -10.63 11.39
C ALA A 206 17.44 -11.83 12.35
N HIS A 207 18.57 -12.28 12.83
CA HIS A 207 18.66 -13.30 13.87
C HIS A 207 19.08 -12.65 15.18
N HIS A 208 18.15 -12.52 16.11
CA HIS A 208 18.40 -12.12 17.48
C HIS A 208 18.18 -13.32 18.42
N GLY A 209 18.82 -13.37 19.56
CA GLY A 209 18.99 -14.53 20.44
C GLY A 209 17.76 -15.40 20.76
N ASP A 210 16.55 -14.95 20.47
CA ASP A 210 15.28 -15.68 20.64
C ASP A 210 14.63 -16.13 19.31
N GLY A 211 15.31 -15.95 18.17
CA GLY A 211 14.83 -16.47 16.91
C GLY A 211 14.95 -15.55 15.69
N ARG A 212 14.22 -15.90 14.65
CA ARG A 212 14.15 -15.22 13.34
C ARG A 212 13.11 -14.12 13.39
N HIS A 213 13.48 -12.87 13.04
CA HIS A 213 12.62 -11.72 13.01
C HIS A 213 12.77 -10.95 11.70
N LEU A 214 11.73 -10.26 11.27
CA LEU A 214 11.87 -9.28 10.18
C LEU A 214 12.75 -8.11 10.65
N ALA A 215 13.74 -7.78 9.84
CA ALA A 215 14.70 -6.72 10.15
C ALA A 215 14.05 -5.33 10.08
N SER A 216 14.36 -4.49 11.05
CA SER A 216 14.11 -3.04 11.00
C SER A 216 15.21 -2.32 10.23
N LEU A 217 15.04 -1.01 10.00
CA LEU A 217 16.13 -0.18 9.43
C LEU A 217 17.31 -0.03 10.39
N ALA A 218 17.11 -0.24 11.69
CA ALA A 218 18.18 -0.19 12.70
C ALA A 218 19.08 -1.42 12.67
N ASP A 219 18.63 -2.54 12.08
CA ASP A 219 19.41 -3.76 11.99
C ASP A 219 20.53 -3.61 10.96
N LYS A 220 21.76 -3.94 11.39
CA LYS A 220 22.94 -3.82 10.53
C LYS A 220 22.85 -4.77 9.34
N GLU A 221 23.25 -4.33 8.15
CA GLU A 221 23.29 -5.13 6.93
C GLU A 221 23.94 -6.51 7.13
N LYS A 222 25.07 -6.56 7.83
CA LYS A 222 25.86 -7.79 8.06
C LYS A 222 25.17 -8.84 8.94
N SER A 223 24.10 -8.46 9.65
CA SER A 223 23.36 -9.35 10.54
C SER A 223 22.00 -9.77 9.96
N THR A 224 21.73 -9.41 8.70
CA THR A 224 20.45 -9.69 8.05
C THR A 224 20.65 -10.50 6.77
N GLN A 225 19.68 -11.33 6.46
CA GLN A 225 19.59 -12.09 5.19
C GLN A 225 18.30 -11.73 4.47
N LEU A 226 18.34 -11.71 3.14
CA LEU A 226 17.13 -11.57 2.33
C LEU A 226 16.24 -12.80 2.57
N ALA A 227 14.93 -12.58 2.72
CA ALA A 227 13.96 -13.67 2.83
C ALA A 227 13.79 -14.35 1.46
N ASP A 228 13.66 -15.68 1.47
CA ASP A 228 13.61 -16.50 0.25
C ASP A 228 12.43 -16.12 -0.66
N PHE A 229 11.34 -15.66 -0.10
CA PHE A 229 10.15 -15.20 -0.84
C PHE A 229 10.30 -13.79 -1.45
N SER A 230 11.44 -13.11 -1.25
CA SER A 230 11.65 -11.76 -1.81
C SER A 230 11.89 -11.81 -3.31
N VAL A 231 11.19 -10.95 -4.05
CA VAL A 231 11.40 -10.81 -5.50
C VAL A 231 12.78 -10.22 -5.77
N THR A 232 13.48 -10.73 -6.80
CA THR A 232 14.77 -10.17 -7.22
C THR A 232 14.60 -8.91 -8.10
N PRO A 233 15.63 -8.06 -8.22
CA PRO A 233 15.59 -6.91 -9.13
C PRO A 233 15.29 -7.29 -10.57
N GLU A 234 15.85 -8.39 -11.05
CA GLU A 234 15.65 -8.90 -12.40
C GLU A 234 14.20 -9.35 -12.61
N GLN A 235 13.68 -10.19 -11.71
CA GLN A 235 12.29 -10.65 -11.74
C GLN A 235 11.33 -9.47 -11.74
N TRP A 236 11.58 -8.48 -10.86
CA TRP A 236 10.72 -7.30 -10.77
C TRP A 236 10.69 -6.49 -12.06
N GLY A 237 11.87 -6.27 -12.68
CA GLY A 237 11.97 -5.56 -13.94
C GLY A 237 11.27 -6.30 -15.09
N ASP A 238 11.47 -7.61 -15.18
CA ASP A 238 10.85 -8.46 -16.21
C ASP A 238 9.34 -8.54 -16.04
N PHE A 239 8.87 -8.70 -14.80
CA PHE A 239 7.46 -8.69 -14.46
C PHE A 239 6.77 -7.40 -14.89
N LEU A 240 7.36 -6.25 -14.54
CA LEU A 240 6.79 -4.95 -14.90
C LEU A 240 6.75 -4.70 -16.41
N CYS A 241 7.84 -5.03 -17.12
CA CYS A 241 7.90 -4.82 -18.56
C CYS A 241 6.89 -5.71 -19.31
N ALA A 242 6.82 -7.00 -18.97
CA ALA A 242 5.90 -7.91 -19.62
C ALA A 242 4.42 -7.56 -19.38
N LEU A 243 4.10 -7.17 -18.16
CA LEU A 243 2.74 -6.75 -17.80
C LEU A 243 2.38 -5.42 -18.46
N PHE A 244 3.33 -4.48 -18.52
CA PHE A 244 3.15 -3.19 -19.20
C PHE A 244 2.92 -3.37 -20.71
N ASP A 245 3.66 -4.25 -21.35
CA ASP A 245 3.52 -4.54 -22.78
C ASP A 245 2.13 -5.07 -23.13
N GLU A 246 1.54 -5.87 -22.28
CA GLU A 246 0.17 -6.35 -22.45
C GLU A 246 -0.85 -5.22 -22.20
N TRP A 247 -0.70 -4.50 -21.08
CA TRP A 247 -1.61 -3.43 -20.70
C TRP A 247 -1.63 -2.28 -21.70
N VAL A 248 -0.47 -1.83 -22.19
CA VAL A 248 -0.37 -0.66 -23.08
C VAL A 248 -0.97 -0.91 -24.46
N LYS A 249 -1.03 -2.18 -24.91
CA LYS A 249 -1.59 -2.56 -26.22
C LYS A 249 -3.11 -2.54 -26.28
N GLN A 250 -3.80 -2.82 -25.17
CA GLN A 250 -5.25 -3.08 -25.24
C GLN A 250 -6.07 -2.65 -24.02
N ASP A 251 -5.44 -2.29 -22.89
CA ASP A 251 -6.15 -2.17 -21.62
C ASP A 251 -6.13 -0.76 -21.00
N VAL A 252 -5.43 0.21 -21.62
CA VAL A 252 -5.35 1.60 -21.14
C VAL A 252 -6.75 2.22 -21.08
N GLY A 253 -7.14 2.71 -19.89
CA GLY A 253 -8.45 3.28 -19.63
C GLY A 253 -9.56 2.26 -19.33
N THR A 254 -9.23 0.95 -19.34
CA THR A 254 -10.17 -0.14 -18.97
C THR A 254 -9.72 -0.86 -17.71
N TYR A 255 -8.43 -1.14 -17.60
CA TYR A 255 -7.80 -1.68 -16.40
C TYR A 255 -6.80 -0.66 -15.87
N TYR A 256 -6.89 -0.39 -14.57
CA TYR A 256 -6.09 0.60 -13.86
C TYR A 256 -5.06 -0.12 -12.99
N ILE A 257 -3.79 0.08 -13.31
CA ILE A 257 -2.66 -0.47 -12.57
C ILE A 257 -1.99 0.66 -11.85
N GLN A 258 -2.13 0.71 -10.52
CA GLN A 258 -1.72 1.84 -9.69
C GLN A 258 -0.28 2.29 -9.94
N LEU A 259 0.65 1.36 -10.17
CA LEU A 259 2.06 1.69 -10.41
C LEU A 259 2.25 2.41 -11.76
N PHE A 260 1.53 1.97 -12.81
CA PHE A 260 1.61 2.59 -14.13
C PHE A 260 0.96 3.98 -14.14
N ASP A 261 -0.21 4.10 -13.51
CA ASP A 261 -0.90 5.38 -13.36
C ASP A 261 -0.06 6.36 -12.53
N SER A 262 0.60 5.89 -11.46
CA SER A 262 1.51 6.70 -10.64
C SER A 262 2.76 7.15 -11.41
N THR A 263 3.28 6.29 -12.30
CA THR A 263 4.41 6.63 -13.19
C THR A 263 4.01 7.76 -14.14
N LEU A 264 2.83 7.64 -14.77
CA LEU A 264 2.31 8.67 -15.67
C LEU A 264 2.02 9.99 -14.92
N ALA A 265 1.46 9.91 -13.69
CA ALA A 265 1.22 11.07 -12.84
C ALA A 265 2.53 11.83 -12.54
N ASN A 266 3.59 11.13 -12.11
CA ASN A 266 4.91 11.74 -11.90
C ASN A 266 5.46 12.40 -13.18
N LEU A 267 5.24 11.79 -14.34
CA LEU A 267 5.73 12.29 -15.63
C LEU A 267 5.06 13.61 -16.04
N ILE A 268 3.79 13.81 -15.66
CA ILE A 268 3.06 15.08 -15.90
C ILE A 268 3.17 16.07 -14.75
N GLY A 269 3.94 15.77 -13.70
CA GLY A 269 4.15 16.64 -12.55
C GLY A 269 3.05 16.59 -11.49
N GLU A 270 2.16 15.59 -11.57
CA GLU A 270 1.10 15.36 -10.59
C GLU A 270 1.59 14.46 -9.43
N GLN A 271 0.80 14.45 -8.35
CA GLN A 271 1.11 13.61 -7.20
C GLN A 271 0.85 12.13 -7.56
N PRO A 272 1.81 11.23 -7.32
CA PRO A 272 1.59 9.81 -7.55
C PRO A 272 0.58 9.26 -6.56
N GLY A 273 -0.26 8.33 -7.01
CA GLY A 273 -1.23 7.64 -6.16
C GLY A 273 -0.62 6.66 -5.16
N VAL A 274 0.71 6.42 -5.23
CA VAL A 274 1.44 5.53 -4.34
C VAL A 274 2.61 6.25 -3.67
N CYS A 275 2.70 6.14 -2.34
CA CYS A 275 3.69 6.87 -1.54
C CYS A 275 5.15 6.45 -1.82
N SER A 276 5.38 5.22 -2.29
CA SER A 276 6.72 4.75 -2.65
C SER A 276 7.33 5.57 -3.79
N MET A 277 6.52 6.07 -4.72
CA MET A 277 6.95 6.91 -5.83
C MET A 277 6.89 8.42 -5.53
N ALA A 278 6.41 8.83 -4.36
CA ALA A 278 6.41 10.23 -3.95
C ALA A 278 7.80 10.70 -3.50
N LYS A 279 8.07 12.00 -3.64
CA LYS A 279 9.36 12.62 -3.28
C LYS A 279 9.71 12.49 -1.81
N THR A 280 8.69 12.55 -0.94
CA THR A 280 8.83 12.46 0.52
C THR A 280 7.91 11.39 1.08
N CYS A 281 8.22 10.90 2.28
CA CYS A 281 7.31 10.09 3.10
C CYS A 281 6.47 10.94 4.06
N GLY A 282 5.87 10.32 5.08
CA GLY A 282 5.21 11.02 6.18
C GLY A 282 3.80 11.51 5.90
N HIS A 283 3.22 11.16 4.73
CA HIS A 283 1.86 11.57 4.36
C HIS A 283 0.77 10.65 4.95
N ALA A 284 1.14 9.42 5.32
CA ALA A 284 0.23 8.42 5.85
C ALA A 284 0.79 7.84 7.15
N GLY A 285 0.20 8.22 8.27
CA GLY A 285 0.44 7.60 9.57
C GLY A 285 -0.43 6.37 9.78
N VAL A 286 -0.18 5.66 10.86
CA VAL A 286 -1.00 4.52 11.27
C VAL A 286 -1.28 4.59 12.77
N MET A 287 -2.52 4.32 13.16
CA MET A 287 -2.90 4.21 14.57
C MET A 287 -3.28 2.77 14.92
N GLU A 288 -2.63 2.27 15.95
CA GLU A 288 -2.88 0.97 16.53
C GLU A 288 -4.14 0.95 17.41
N PHE A 289 -4.62 -0.25 17.69
CA PHE A 289 -5.82 -0.51 18.51
C PHE A 289 -5.79 0.08 19.94
N ASN A 290 -4.61 0.46 20.43
CA ASN A 290 -4.40 1.06 21.76
C ASN A 290 -4.17 2.58 21.71
N GLY A 291 -4.29 3.20 20.53
CA GLY A 291 -4.11 4.63 20.33
C GLY A 291 -2.68 5.08 20.04
N ASP A 292 -1.72 4.17 19.96
CA ASP A 292 -0.35 4.49 19.54
C ASP A 292 -0.34 4.85 18.06
N VAL A 293 0.31 5.97 17.73
CA VAL A 293 0.45 6.47 16.36
C VAL A 293 1.90 6.34 15.90
N TYR A 294 2.10 5.79 14.71
CA TYR A 294 3.41 5.61 14.09
C TYR A 294 3.49 6.36 12.76
N ALA A 295 4.72 6.64 12.36
CA ALA A 295 5.04 7.43 11.18
C ALA A 295 4.52 6.84 9.86
N CYS A 296 4.46 5.50 9.76
CA CYS A 296 4.04 4.77 8.58
C CYS A 296 3.71 3.32 8.94
N ASP A 297 2.85 2.67 8.15
CA ASP A 297 2.47 1.26 8.31
C ASP A 297 3.65 0.28 8.23
N HIS A 298 4.61 0.54 7.34
CA HIS A 298 5.82 -0.26 7.24
C HIS A 298 6.82 -0.02 8.39
N PHE A 299 6.66 1.10 9.12
CA PHE A 299 7.57 1.54 10.18
C PHE A 299 6.89 1.51 11.57
N VAL A 300 6.10 0.47 11.83
CA VAL A 300 5.56 0.21 13.17
C VAL A 300 6.66 -0.44 14.02
N PHE A 301 7.56 0.41 14.52
CA PHE A 301 8.65 0.07 15.44
C PHE A 301 8.77 1.18 16.49
N PRO A 302 9.28 0.88 17.70
CA PRO A 302 9.33 1.85 18.80
C PRO A 302 9.99 3.19 18.42
N GLU A 303 11.04 3.16 17.60
CA GLU A 303 11.78 4.34 17.14
C GLU A 303 10.96 5.26 16.22
N TYR A 304 9.94 4.75 15.56
CA TYR A 304 9.04 5.51 14.66
C TYR A 304 7.69 5.83 15.28
N LYS A 305 7.52 5.56 16.57
CA LYS A 305 6.31 5.94 17.32
C LYS A 305 6.28 7.47 17.50
N LEU A 306 5.21 8.10 17.04
CA LEU A 306 5.02 9.56 17.15
C LEU A 306 4.45 9.96 18.49
N GLY A 307 3.56 9.14 19.05
CA GLY A 307 2.90 9.39 20.33
C GLY A 307 1.71 8.47 20.54
N ASN A 308 0.78 8.91 21.40
CA ASN A 308 -0.48 8.21 21.65
C ASN A 308 -1.61 9.24 21.71
N ILE A 309 -2.75 8.95 21.06
CA ILE A 309 -3.87 9.88 20.95
C ILE A 309 -4.50 10.29 22.30
N HIS A 310 -4.24 9.55 23.37
CA HIS A 310 -4.67 9.94 24.74
C HIS A 310 -3.80 11.06 25.33
N GLN A 311 -2.62 11.32 24.77
CA GLN A 311 -1.62 12.25 25.30
C GLN A 311 -1.30 13.39 24.31
N ASN A 312 -1.44 13.14 23.02
CA ASN A 312 -1.08 14.04 21.94
C ASN A 312 -2.22 14.12 20.93
N THR A 313 -2.37 15.25 20.27
CA THR A 313 -3.30 15.39 19.16
C THR A 313 -2.74 14.76 17.87
N LEU A 314 -3.63 14.33 16.98
CA LEU A 314 -3.21 13.82 15.64
C LEU A 314 -2.44 14.89 14.85
N VAL A 315 -2.83 16.16 14.98
CA VAL A 315 -2.14 17.30 14.33
C VAL A 315 -0.71 17.44 14.84
N GLU A 316 -0.50 17.42 16.17
CA GLU A 316 0.85 17.48 16.75
C GLU A 316 1.72 16.31 16.30
N MET A 317 1.17 15.10 16.24
CA MET A 317 1.91 13.91 15.81
C MET A 317 2.22 13.93 14.32
N MET A 318 1.23 14.21 13.46
CA MET A 318 1.38 14.07 12.00
C MET A 318 2.06 15.27 11.33
N TYR A 319 2.02 16.46 11.95
CA TYR A 319 2.72 17.64 11.46
C TYR A 319 3.91 18.05 12.34
N GLY A 320 4.19 17.29 13.39
CA GLY A 320 5.32 17.52 14.29
C GLY A 320 6.69 17.25 13.63
N GLU A 321 7.75 17.73 14.28
CA GLU A 321 9.13 17.64 13.79
C GLU A 321 9.57 16.20 13.48
N ARG A 322 9.16 15.22 14.30
CA ARG A 322 9.50 13.81 14.10
C ARG A 322 8.94 13.26 12.79
N GLN A 323 7.66 13.57 12.48
CA GLN A 323 7.03 13.13 11.25
C GLN A 323 7.59 13.86 10.03
N GLN A 324 7.90 15.15 10.16
CA GLN A 324 8.56 15.92 9.12
C GLN A 324 9.96 15.38 8.82
N ALA A 325 10.75 15.10 9.84
CA ALA A 325 12.08 14.51 9.69
C ALA A 325 12.01 13.12 9.02
N PHE A 326 11.04 12.27 9.43
CA PHE A 326 10.78 10.99 8.78
C PHE A 326 10.41 11.17 7.30
N GLY A 327 9.58 12.14 6.99
CA GLY A 327 9.18 12.43 5.60
C GLY A 327 10.36 12.87 4.72
N LEU A 328 11.16 13.81 5.22
CA LEU A 328 12.31 14.37 4.51
C LEU A 328 13.47 13.38 4.36
N MET A 329 13.64 12.46 5.32
CA MET A 329 14.66 11.42 5.28
C MET A 329 14.66 10.67 3.95
N LYS A 330 13.48 10.42 3.36
CA LYS A 330 13.37 9.73 2.07
C LYS A 330 14.18 10.42 0.96
N GLN A 331 14.09 11.73 0.84
CA GLN A 331 14.82 12.51 -0.16
C GLN A 331 16.28 12.75 0.25
N GLN A 332 16.52 13.03 1.53
CA GLN A 332 17.85 13.41 2.04
C GLN A 332 18.83 12.24 2.04
N SER A 333 18.35 11.01 2.21
CA SER A 333 19.17 9.79 2.25
C SER A 333 19.43 9.15 0.88
N LEU A 334 19.09 9.83 -0.21
CA LEU A 334 19.37 9.32 -1.56
C LEU A 334 20.87 9.29 -1.84
N PRO A 335 21.42 8.17 -2.35
CA PRO A 335 22.81 8.13 -2.81
C PRO A 335 23.01 8.98 -4.07
N THR A 336 24.26 9.29 -4.38
CA THR A 336 24.64 10.11 -5.55
C THR A 336 24.09 9.52 -6.85
N GLN A 337 24.20 8.22 -7.04
CA GLN A 337 23.62 7.50 -8.18
C GLN A 337 22.13 7.81 -8.38
N CYS A 338 21.34 7.90 -7.31
CA CYS A 338 19.92 8.24 -7.39
C CYS A 338 19.71 9.73 -7.74
N ARG A 339 20.52 10.63 -7.16
CA ARG A 339 20.41 12.09 -7.43
C ARG A 339 20.73 12.45 -8.87
N GLU A 340 21.59 11.68 -9.52
CA GLU A 340 22.01 11.86 -10.92
C GLU A 340 21.21 11.00 -11.92
N CYS A 341 20.31 10.15 -11.42
CA CYS A 341 19.51 9.25 -12.25
C CYS A 341 18.45 10.00 -13.05
N GLU A 342 18.36 9.75 -14.34
CA GLU A 342 17.35 10.30 -15.24
C GLU A 342 15.90 9.96 -14.81
N TRP A 343 15.71 8.84 -14.11
CA TRP A 343 14.41 8.37 -13.62
C TRP A 343 14.10 8.81 -12.19
N LEU A 344 14.89 9.71 -11.60
CA LEU A 344 14.65 10.14 -10.22
C LEU A 344 13.24 10.72 -10.04
N PHE A 345 12.74 11.48 -11.01
CA PHE A 345 11.41 12.10 -10.95
C PHE A 345 10.27 11.06 -10.84
N ALA A 346 10.43 9.89 -11.43
CA ALA A 346 9.45 8.80 -11.38
C ALA A 346 9.65 7.90 -10.16
N CYS A 347 10.89 7.50 -9.86
CA CYS A 347 11.24 6.56 -8.82
C CYS A 347 11.31 7.19 -7.41
N ASN A 348 11.89 8.41 -7.31
CA ASN A 348 12.20 9.07 -6.04
C ASN A 348 12.93 8.16 -5.02
N GLY A 349 13.69 7.17 -5.52
CA GLY A 349 14.40 6.16 -4.73
C GLY A 349 13.49 5.14 -4.05
N GLU A 350 12.22 5.09 -4.37
CA GLU A 350 11.18 4.17 -3.89
C GLU A 350 11.08 4.17 -2.35
N CYS A 351 10.56 3.12 -1.71
CA CYS A 351 10.36 3.05 -0.27
C CYS A 351 11.70 2.94 0.50
N PRO A 352 11.95 3.78 1.51
CA PRO A 352 13.16 3.68 2.34
C PRO A 352 13.36 2.30 2.98
N LYS A 353 12.28 1.56 3.22
CA LYS A 353 12.33 0.18 3.73
C LYS A 353 13.23 -0.73 2.87
N ASN A 354 13.21 -0.53 1.55
CA ASN A 354 13.93 -1.35 0.58
C ASN A 354 15.32 -0.80 0.22
N ARG A 355 15.80 0.27 0.89
CA ARG A 355 17.06 0.96 0.59
C ARG A 355 18.23 0.43 1.42
N PHE A 356 18.49 -0.85 1.33
CA PHE A 356 19.62 -1.50 2.01
C PHE A 356 20.73 -1.97 1.06
N ALA A 357 20.58 -1.77 -0.25
CA ALA A 357 21.63 -2.04 -1.22
C ALA A 357 22.67 -0.90 -1.26
N ARG A 358 23.79 -1.17 -1.92
CA ARG A 358 24.86 -0.23 -2.18
C ARG A 358 24.99 0.06 -3.66
N THR A 359 25.43 1.28 -3.99
CA THR A 359 25.82 1.65 -5.33
C THR A 359 27.08 0.88 -5.76
N ALA A 360 27.43 0.93 -7.04
CA ALA A 360 28.67 0.34 -7.54
C ALA A 360 29.94 0.88 -6.83
N ASP A 361 29.90 2.15 -6.40
CA ASP A 361 30.98 2.81 -5.66
C ASP A 361 30.93 2.55 -4.15
N GLY A 362 29.96 1.73 -3.68
CA GLY A 362 29.82 1.34 -2.28
C GLY A 362 29.01 2.30 -1.41
N GLU A 363 28.40 3.38 -1.96
CA GLU A 363 27.56 4.30 -1.22
C GLU A 363 26.28 3.57 -0.75
N PRO A 364 25.86 3.67 0.52
CA PRO A 364 24.67 3.00 1.04
C PRO A 364 23.39 3.73 0.65
N GLY A 365 22.23 3.06 0.80
CA GLY A 365 20.92 3.67 0.63
C GLY A 365 20.31 3.52 -0.77
N LEU A 366 20.90 2.67 -1.62
CA LEU A 366 20.30 2.29 -2.88
C LEU A 366 19.13 1.33 -2.63
N ASN A 367 18.03 1.54 -3.35
CA ASN A 367 16.92 0.60 -3.34
C ASN A 367 17.35 -0.76 -3.90
N TYR A 368 17.01 -1.84 -3.22
CA TYR A 368 17.35 -3.20 -3.65
C TYR A 368 16.81 -3.51 -5.05
N LEU A 369 15.63 -3.03 -5.40
CA LEU A 369 15.00 -3.25 -6.71
C LEU A 369 15.38 -2.20 -7.77
N CYS A 370 16.40 -1.37 -7.52
CA CYS A 370 16.78 -0.25 -8.40
C CYS A 370 16.95 -0.69 -9.86
N ALA A 371 17.66 -1.79 -10.13
CA ALA A 371 17.87 -2.27 -11.49
C ALA A 371 16.57 -2.64 -12.21
N GLY A 372 15.61 -3.26 -11.48
CA GLY A 372 14.30 -3.59 -12.03
C GLY A 372 13.45 -2.36 -12.36
N TYR A 373 13.42 -1.37 -11.47
CA TYR A 373 12.74 -0.10 -11.75
C TYR A 373 13.38 0.66 -12.91
N HIS A 374 14.71 0.72 -12.96
CA HIS A 374 15.41 1.37 -14.05
C HIS A 374 15.08 0.71 -15.40
N LYS A 375 15.10 -0.63 -15.46
CA LYS A 375 14.69 -1.40 -16.64
C LYS A 375 13.27 -1.04 -17.06
N PHE A 376 12.33 -1.04 -16.12
CA PHE A 376 10.92 -0.73 -16.39
C PHE A 376 10.73 0.70 -16.90
N PHE A 377 11.31 1.72 -16.25
CA PHE A 377 11.14 3.11 -16.68
C PHE A 377 11.74 3.35 -18.06
N SER A 378 12.92 2.77 -18.35
CA SER A 378 13.55 2.87 -19.68
C SER A 378 12.70 2.20 -20.76
N HIS A 379 12.12 1.04 -20.45
CA HIS A 379 11.25 0.30 -21.36
C HIS A 379 9.92 1.04 -21.62
N ALA A 380 9.29 1.55 -20.57
CA ALA A 380 7.98 2.20 -20.66
C ALA A 380 8.04 3.65 -21.22
N ALA A 381 9.22 4.28 -21.19
CA ALA A 381 9.39 5.70 -21.51
C ALA A 381 8.74 6.15 -22.84
N PRO A 382 8.97 5.52 -24.00
CA PRO A 382 8.40 6.02 -25.25
C PRO A 382 6.88 6.00 -25.26
N TYR A 383 6.28 5.02 -24.60
CA TYR A 383 4.82 4.90 -24.47
C TYR A 383 4.25 5.89 -23.48
N MET A 384 4.92 6.05 -22.33
CA MET A 384 4.55 7.01 -21.30
C MET A 384 4.67 8.45 -21.81
N ASP A 385 5.70 8.78 -22.60
CA ASP A 385 5.85 10.11 -23.22
C ASP A 385 4.72 10.39 -24.24
N PHE A 386 4.29 9.40 -25.00
CA PHE A 386 3.13 9.56 -25.87
C PHE A 386 1.86 9.84 -25.04
N MET A 387 1.57 9.03 -24.01
CA MET A 387 0.40 9.22 -23.14
C MET A 387 0.43 10.58 -22.43
N LYS A 388 1.60 11.01 -21.95
CA LYS A 388 1.81 12.38 -21.43
C LYS A 388 1.41 13.44 -22.43
N ASN A 389 1.90 13.32 -23.70
CA ASN A 389 1.58 14.29 -24.75
C ASN A 389 0.08 14.32 -25.06
N GLU A 390 -0.60 13.16 -25.04
CA GLU A 390 -2.05 13.11 -25.17
C GLU A 390 -2.74 13.89 -24.04
N LEU A 391 -2.38 13.62 -22.77
CA LEU A 391 -2.94 14.31 -21.61
C LEU A 391 -2.69 15.82 -21.64
N MET A 392 -1.48 16.26 -21.97
CA MET A 392 -1.13 17.68 -22.09
C MET A 392 -1.93 18.39 -23.18
N ASN A 393 -2.40 17.67 -24.20
CA ASN A 393 -3.26 18.17 -25.26
C ASN A 393 -4.76 17.87 -25.00
N GLN A 394 -5.14 17.50 -23.78
CA GLN A 394 -6.51 17.17 -23.38
C GLN A 394 -7.12 16.04 -24.22
N ARG A 395 -6.30 15.08 -24.63
CA ARG A 395 -6.73 13.87 -25.35
C ARG A 395 -6.57 12.64 -24.47
N PRO A 396 -7.35 11.57 -24.72
CA PRO A 396 -7.26 10.35 -23.93
C PRO A 396 -5.89 9.66 -24.04
N PRO A 397 -5.23 9.26 -22.95
CA PRO A 397 -3.99 8.47 -23.03
C PRO A 397 -4.21 7.12 -23.70
N ALA A 398 -5.45 6.62 -23.74
CA ALA A 398 -5.84 5.40 -24.45
C ALA A 398 -5.58 5.43 -25.98
N ASN A 399 -5.36 6.61 -26.57
CA ASN A 399 -4.95 6.73 -27.99
C ASN A 399 -3.62 6.02 -28.28
N ILE A 400 -2.82 5.72 -27.25
CA ILE A 400 -1.61 4.91 -27.37
C ILE A 400 -1.88 3.55 -28.03
N MET A 401 -3.01 2.93 -27.73
CA MET A 401 -3.38 1.62 -28.28
C MET A 401 -3.56 1.66 -29.80
N GLU A 402 -4.11 2.75 -30.33
CA GLU A 402 -4.23 2.96 -31.77
C GLU A 402 -2.87 3.27 -32.39
N ALA A 403 -2.07 4.11 -31.75
CA ALA A 403 -0.72 4.45 -32.20
C ALA A 403 0.19 3.20 -32.34
N ILE A 404 0.08 2.26 -31.39
CA ILE A 404 0.78 0.98 -31.43
C ILE A 404 0.29 0.12 -32.60
N ARG A 405 -1.03 -0.02 -32.79
CA ARG A 405 -1.60 -0.79 -33.92
C ARG A 405 -1.15 -0.26 -35.28
N ASN A 406 -0.99 1.05 -35.38
CA ASN A 406 -0.57 1.74 -36.60
C ASN A 406 0.94 1.85 -36.74
N ASN A 407 1.75 1.21 -35.87
CA ASN A 407 3.21 1.29 -35.84
C ASN A 407 3.74 2.74 -35.75
N ALA A 408 2.98 3.65 -35.21
CA ALA A 408 3.38 5.05 -35.01
C ALA A 408 4.36 5.21 -33.82
N ILE A 409 4.37 4.25 -32.91
CA ILE A 409 5.34 4.12 -31.83
C ILE A 409 6.05 2.78 -32.00
N LYS A 410 7.37 2.82 -31.99
CA LYS A 410 8.21 1.62 -31.96
C LYS A 410 8.77 1.45 -30.56
N PRO A 411 8.81 0.22 -30.03
CA PRO A 411 9.41 -0.08 -28.75
C PRO A 411 10.90 0.22 -28.70
#